data_473829228d5cd021ce12b15d6952c5e9
#
_entry.id   473829228d5cd021ce12b15d6952c5e9
#
_cell.length_a   1.000
_cell.length_b   1.000
_cell.length_c   1.000
_cell.angle_alpha   90.00
_cell.angle_beta   90.00
_cell.angle_gamma   90.00
#
_symmetry.space_group_name_H-M   'P 1'
#
loop_
_entity.id
_entity.type
_entity.pdbx_description
1 polymer ?
#
loop_
_entity_poly.entity_id
_entity_poly.type
_entity_poly.pdbx_seq_one_letter_code
_entity_poly.pdbx_strand_id
1 'polypeptide(L)'
;MKILMVSWESPPVVIGGLGRHVHHLSTALAAAGHDVVVLSRRPTGTDPSTHPSSDEISEGVRVIAAAQDPHEFSFGSDMMAWTLAMGHAMVRAGLSLKRHGSDRLWRPDVVHAHDWLVAHPAIAVSQFYDVPMVSTIHATEAGRHSGWVSGPISRQVHAVESWLVRESDSLITCSASMRDEITELFGPGLAEISVIRNGIDARRWPFAARRPRTGPPELLYVGRLEYEKGVHDAIAALPRIRRTNPGTTLTVAGDGTQQDWLIEQARKHKVLKATRFVGHLEHAELMEALHRADAAVLPSHYEPFGLAALEAAAAGTPLVTSNIGGLGEAVINGVTGVSCPPRDVAALAAAVRTVLDDPAAAQRHARAARERLTSDFDWQTVAEETAQVYLAAKRGERQPQPRLPIVEHALPDR
;
A
#
# COMPACT_ATOMS: atom_id res chain seq x y z
N MET A 1 -14.97 -7.48 -18.87
CA MET A 1 -14.50 -6.15 -19.30
C MET A 1 -13.02 -6.24 -19.64
N LYS A 2 -12.53 -5.29 -20.44
CA LYS A 2 -11.10 -5.07 -20.69
C LYS A 2 -10.59 -3.97 -19.77
N ILE A 3 -9.71 -4.33 -18.86
CA ILE A 3 -9.25 -3.45 -17.79
C ILE A 3 -7.77 -3.15 -18.03
N LEU A 4 -7.40 -1.87 -18.12
CA LEU A 4 -6.01 -1.44 -18.13
C LEU A 4 -5.67 -0.87 -16.75
N MET A 5 -4.90 -1.61 -15.97
CA MET A 5 -4.31 -1.13 -14.73
C MET A 5 -2.99 -0.44 -15.02
N VAL A 6 -2.80 0.75 -14.48
CA VAL A 6 -1.55 1.51 -14.59
C VAL A 6 -0.96 1.65 -13.19
N SER A 7 0.22 1.07 -13.00
CA SER A 7 0.90 1.04 -11.71
C SER A 7 2.41 1.17 -11.87
N TRP A 8 3.04 1.96 -10.99
CA TRP A 8 4.50 2.08 -10.99
C TRP A 8 5.19 0.87 -10.34
N GLU A 9 4.44 0.06 -9.59
CA GLU A 9 4.86 -1.21 -9.01
C GLU A 9 4.00 -2.36 -9.56
N SER A 10 4.66 -3.41 -10.04
CA SER A 10 4.08 -4.72 -10.33
C SER A 10 5.23 -5.73 -10.32
N PRO A 11 5.06 -6.97 -9.87
CA PRO A 11 6.15 -7.95 -9.88
C PRO A 11 6.87 -8.02 -11.24
N PRO A 12 8.22 -8.07 -11.27
CA PRO A 12 9.13 -8.24 -10.12
C PRO A 12 9.44 -6.94 -9.35
N VAL A 13 8.89 -5.79 -9.72
CA VAL A 13 9.10 -4.51 -9.01
C VAL A 13 8.09 -4.38 -7.90
N VAL A 14 8.49 -4.68 -6.67
CA VAL A 14 7.65 -4.53 -5.48
C VAL A 14 8.45 -3.80 -4.41
N ILE A 15 8.03 -2.57 -4.06
CA ILE A 15 8.64 -1.76 -3.00
C ILE A 15 7.80 -1.83 -1.73
N GLY A 16 6.48 -1.96 -1.89
CA GLY A 16 5.56 -1.92 -0.77
C GLY A 16 4.27 -2.71 -0.97
N GLY A 17 3.24 -2.29 -0.26
CA GLY A 17 1.91 -2.90 -0.35
C GLY A 17 1.21 -2.71 -1.68
N LEU A 18 1.52 -1.62 -2.41
CA LEU A 18 0.89 -1.28 -3.67
C LEU A 18 1.13 -2.34 -4.74
N GLY A 19 2.38 -2.74 -4.98
CA GLY A 19 2.71 -3.75 -5.98
C GLY A 19 2.04 -5.10 -5.69
N ARG A 20 1.96 -5.48 -4.41
CA ARG A 20 1.23 -6.69 -3.98
C ARG A 20 -0.27 -6.55 -4.20
N HIS A 21 -0.85 -5.39 -3.89
CA HIS A 21 -2.27 -5.12 -4.15
C HIS A 21 -2.59 -5.24 -5.64
N VAL A 22 -1.84 -4.59 -6.51
CA VAL A 22 -2.05 -4.62 -7.97
C VAL A 22 -1.97 -6.05 -8.51
N HIS A 23 -0.96 -6.81 -8.07
CA HIS A 23 -0.81 -8.22 -8.46
C HIS A 23 -2.03 -9.06 -8.07
N HIS A 24 -2.45 -9.02 -6.81
CA HIS A 24 -3.56 -9.85 -6.34
C HIS A 24 -4.90 -9.40 -6.91
N LEU A 25 -5.15 -8.09 -7.01
CA LEU A 25 -6.39 -7.56 -7.60
C LEU A 25 -6.48 -7.93 -9.08
N SER A 26 -5.41 -7.73 -9.85
CA SER A 26 -5.40 -8.06 -11.29
C SER A 26 -5.64 -9.55 -11.53
N THR A 27 -4.99 -10.43 -10.74
CA THR A 27 -5.17 -11.87 -10.81
C THR A 27 -6.60 -12.29 -10.43
N ALA A 28 -7.19 -11.69 -9.38
CA ALA A 28 -8.57 -11.97 -8.98
C ALA A 28 -9.59 -11.52 -10.03
N LEU A 29 -9.38 -10.35 -10.64
CA LEU A 29 -10.21 -9.86 -11.76
C LEU A 29 -10.08 -10.75 -12.99
N ALA A 30 -8.89 -11.24 -13.33
CA ALA A 30 -8.69 -12.17 -14.41
C ALA A 30 -9.40 -13.51 -14.14
N ALA A 31 -9.32 -14.02 -12.91
CA ALA A 31 -10.05 -15.22 -12.48
C ALA A 31 -11.58 -15.05 -12.55
N ALA A 32 -12.08 -13.81 -12.34
CA ALA A 32 -13.48 -13.44 -12.51
C ALA A 32 -13.91 -13.28 -14.00
N GLY A 33 -13.01 -13.56 -14.95
CA GLY A 33 -13.30 -13.54 -16.39
C GLY A 33 -13.11 -12.18 -17.07
N HIS A 34 -12.39 -11.24 -16.44
CA HIS A 34 -12.01 -9.99 -17.07
C HIS A 34 -10.71 -10.15 -17.88
N ASP A 35 -10.56 -9.39 -18.97
CA ASP A 35 -9.35 -9.29 -19.78
C ASP A 35 -8.50 -8.16 -19.19
N VAL A 36 -7.49 -8.52 -18.39
CA VAL A 36 -6.71 -7.58 -17.58
C VAL A 36 -5.31 -7.40 -18.15
N VAL A 37 -4.95 -6.15 -18.40
CA VAL A 37 -3.59 -5.72 -18.74
C VAL A 37 -3.07 -4.83 -17.63
N VAL A 38 -1.92 -5.15 -17.08
CA VAL A 38 -1.17 -4.29 -16.16
C VAL A 38 -0.05 -3.61 -16.93
N LEU A 39 -0.08 -2.29 -16.98
CA LEU A 39 0.98 -1.46 -17.52
C LEU A 39 1.83 -0.95 -16.36
N SER A 40 3.07 -1.39 -16.30
CA SER A 40 4.01 -1.05 -15.25
C SER A 40 5.36 -0.66 -15.84
N ARG A 41 6.35 -0.45 -14.98
CA ARG A 41 7.72 -0.12 -15.36
C ARG A 41 8.66 -1.31 -15.22
N ARG A 42 9.77 -1.27 -15.95
CA ARG A 42 10.90 -2.14 -15.67
C ARG A 42 11.59 -1.76 -14.35
N PRO A 43 12.34 -2.68 -13.75
CA PRO A 43 13.17 -2.36 -12.60
C PRO A 43 14.10 -1.17 -12.89
N THR A 44 14.30 -0.34 -11.86
CA THR A 44 15.23 0.80 -11.94
C THR A 44 16.66 0.31 -12.25
N GLY A 45 17.38 1.06 -13.09
CA GLY A 45 18.76 0.71 -13.48
C GLY A 45 18.88 -0.20 -14.69
N THR A 46 17.77 -0.67 -15.29
CA THR A 46 17.83 -1.42 -16.55
C THR A 46 17.99 -0.47 -17.73
N ASP A 47 18.96 -0.78 -18.61
CA ASP A 47 19.19 -0.04 -19.86
C ASP A 47 18.14 -0.43 -20.91
N PRO A 48 17.32 0.54 -21.42
CA PRO A 48 16.29 0.25 -22.42
C PRO A 48 16.80 -0.33 -23.73
N SER A 49 18.06 -0.07 -24.09
CA SER A 49 18.67 -0.60 -25.32
C SER A 49 18.98 -2.09 -25.24
N THR A 50 19.31 -2.58 -24.05
CA THR A 50 19.60 -3.99 -23.76
C THR A 50 18.43 -4.72 -23.12
N HIS A 51 17.52 -3.99 -22.48
CA HIS A 51 16.33 -4.49 -21.80
C HIS A 51 15.08 -3.74 -22.32
N PRO A 52 14.62 -4.04 -23.53
CA PRO A 52 13.42 -3.41 -24.10
C PRO A 52 12.17 -3.72 -23.25
N SER A 53 11.07 -3.05 -23.51
CA SER A 53 9.78 -3.34 -22.86
C SER A 53 9.45 -4.83 -22.99
N SER A 54 8.98 -5.43 -21.90
CA SER A 54 8.48 -6.81 -21.88
C SER A 54 6.96 -6.82 -21.94
N ASP A 55 6.42 -7.90 -22.49
CA ASP A 55 4.99 -8.14 -22.65
C ASP A 55 4.74 -9.64 -22.43
N GLU A 56 4.31 -9.98 -21.22
CA GLU A 56 4.23 -11.36 -20.75
C GLU A 56 2.86 -11.63 -20.13
N ILE A 57 2.42 -12.89 -20.15
CA ILE A 57 1.22 -13.33 -19.43
C ILE A 57 1.67 -14.14 -18.22
N SER A 58 1.23 -13.72 -17.05
CA SER A 58 1.44 -14.41 -15.79
C SER A 58 0.12 -14.52 -15.03
N GLU A 59 -0.23 -15.72 -14.57
CA GLU A 59 -1.45 -16.00 -13.80
C GLU A 59 -2.74 -15.45 -14.45
N GLY A 60 -2.83 -15.52 -15.78
CA GLY A 60 -3.97 -15.02 -16.55
C GLY A 60 -4.00 -13.50 -16.77
N VAL A 61 -3.03 -12.77 -16.25
CA VAL A 61 -2.86 -11.33 -16.42
C VAL A 61 -1.74 -11.04 -17.42
N ARG A 62 -1.99 -10.17 -18.39
CA ARG A 62 -0.96 -9.64 -19.26
C ARG A 62 -0.24 -8.48 -18.57
N VAL A 63 1.06 -8.59 -18.37
CA VAL A 63 1.90 -7.57 -17.76
C VAL A 63 2.82 -6.98 -18.81
N ILE A 64 2.71 -5.67 -19.03
CA ILE A 64 3.58 -4.89 -19.91
C ILE A 64 4.48 -4.04 -19.02
N ALA A 65 5.76 -4.40 -18.95
CA ALA A 65 6.76 -3.59 -18.24
C ALA A 65 7.46 -2.66 -19.24
N ALA A 66 7.07 -1.38 -19.23
CA ALA A 66 7.62 -0.37 -20.13
C ALA A 66 9.08 -0.07 -19.77
N ALA A 67 9.95 -0.14 -20.77
CA ALA A 67 11.33 0.30 -20.64
C ALA A 67 11.37 1.83 -20.59
N GLN A 68 12.07 2.38 -19.58
CA GLN A 68 12.32 3.81 -19.46
C GLN A 68 13.36 4.28 -20.49
N ASP A 69 13.29 5.53 -20.87
CA ASP A 69 14.36 6.20 -21.62
C ASP A 69 15.62 6.32 -20.74
N PRO A 70 16.80 6.68 -21.33
CA PRO A 70 18.07 6.72 -20.61
C PRO A 70 17.99 7.42 -19.26
N HIS A 71 18.70 6.88 -18.27
CA HIS A 71 18.63 7.27 -16.86
C HIS A 71 19.30 8.62 -16.59
N GLU A 72 18.67 9.70 -17.03
CA GLU A 72 19.14 11.06 -16.74
C GLU A 72 18.74 11.50 -15.32
N PHE A 73 17.76 10.85 -14.71
CA PHE A 73 17.18 11.24 -13.44
C PHE A 73 17.21 10.10 -12.41
N SER A 74 17.41 10.45 -11.15
CA SER A 74 17.32 9.55 -10.01
C SER A 74 16.04 9.82 -9.21
N PHE A 75 15.32 8.78 -8.80
CA PHE A 75 14.13 8.93 -7.97
C PHE A 75 14.40 9.68 -6.65
N GLY A 76 15.60 9.48 -6.07
CA GLY A 76 15.96 10.12 -4.80
C GLY A 76 16.23 11.61 -4.90
N SER A 77 16.87 12.08 -5.99
CA SER A 77 17.24 13.50 -6.18
C SER A 77 16.28 14.24 -7.09
N ASP A 78 15.70 13.56 -8.08
CA ASP A 78 14.97 14.17 -9.19
C ASP A 78 13.57 13.56 -9.36
N MET A 79 12.90 13.31 -8.24
CA MET A 79 11.66 12.51 -8.18
C MET A 79 10.63 12.87 -9.26
N MET A 80 10.35 14.17 -9.46
CA MET A 80 9.32 14.58 -10.43
C MET A 80 9.77 14.36 -11.88
N ALA A 81 11.02 14.67 -12.21
CA ALA A 81 11.57 14.44 -13.55
C ALA A 81 11.64 12.94 -13.85
N TRP A 82 12.06 12.12 -12.87
CA TRP A 82 12.04 10.68 -12.97
C TRP A 82 10.63 10.12 -13.20
N THR A 83 9.65 10.63 -12.47
CA THR A 83 8.23 10.22 -12.59
C THR A 83 7.67 10.56 -13.98
N LEU A 84 8.01 11.72 -14.52
CA LEU A 84 7.59 12.12 -15.86
C LEU A 84 8.25 11.26 -16.95
N ALA A 85 9.54 10.96 -16.84
CA ALA A 85 10.25 10.09 -17.78
C ALA A 85 9.66 8.66 -17.77
N MET A 86 9.41 8.10 -16.59
CA MET A 86 8.70 6.83 -16.43
C MET A 86 7.30 6.89 -17.07
N GLY A 87 6.54 7.93 -16.75
CA GLY A 87 5.20 8.15 -17.28
C GLY A 87 5.16 8.22 -18.81
N HIS A 88 6.14 8.89 -19.44
CA HIS A 88 6.27 8.96 -20.89
C HIS A 88 6.47 7.56 -21.52
N ALA A 89 7.30 6.72 -20.93
CA ALA A 89 7.47 5.34 -21.40
C ALA A 89 6.16 4.54 -21.31
N MET A 90 5.40 4.71 -20.22
CA MET A 90 4.09 4.08 -20.06
C MET A 90 3.05 4.62 -21.06
N VAL A 91 3.04 5.93 -21.33
CA VAL A 91 2.16 6.52 -22.35
C VAL A 91 2.43 5.87 -23.72
N ARG A 92 3.69 5.81 -24.15
CA ARG A 92 4.04 5.18 -25.43
C ARG A 92 3.54 3.74 -25.52
N ALA A 93 3.75 2.94 -24.47
CA ALA A 93 3.29 1.56 -24.43
C ALA A 93 1.76 1.49 -24.41
N GLY A 94 1.09 2.34 -23.62
CA GLY A 94 -0.37 2.38 -23.48
C GLY A 94 -1.10 2.78 -24.77
N LEU A 95 -0.58 3.75 -25.53
CA LEU A 95 -1.18 4.22 -26.77
C LEU A 95 -1.07 3.20 -27.93
N SER A 96 -0.16 2.24 -27.84
CA SER A 96 0.08 1.24 -28.88
C SER A 96 -0.35 -0.17 -28.51
N LEU A 97 -1.31 -0.29 -27.57
CA LEU A 97 -1.77 -1.60 -27.09
C LEU A 97 -2.39 -2.42 -28.23
N LYS A 98 -1.80 -3.58 -28.47
CA LYS A 98 -2.32 -4.61 -29.38
C LYS A 98 -2.76 -5.82 -28.57
N ARG A 99 -3.59 -6.69 -29.14
CA ARG A 99 -3.87 -7.99 -28.55
C ARG A 99 -2.57 -8.80 -28.52
N HIS A 100 -2.32 -9.50 -27.43
CA HIS A 100 -1.13 -10.33 -27.31
C HIS A 100 -1.03 -11.33 -28.49
N GLY A 101 0.14 -11.40 -29.12
CA GLY A 101 0.38 -12.23 -30.29
C GLY A 101 -0.40 -11.84 -31.57
N SER A 102 -0.90 -10.61 -31.68
CA SER A 102 -1.69 -10.15 -32.83
C SER A 102 -1.45 -8.68 -33.14
N ASP A 103 -1.60 -8.29 -34.42
CA ASP A 103 -1.59 -6.88 -34.83
C ASP A 103 -2.89 -6.13 -34.57
N ARG A 104 -3.93 -6.80 -34.07
CA ARG A 104 -5.21 -6.14 -33.77
C ARG A 104 -5.09 -5.28 -32.52
N LEU A 105 -5.64 -4.06 -32.58
CA LEU A 105 -5.69 -3.15 -31.45
C LEU A 105 -6.46 -3.78 -30.27
N TRP A 106 -5.92 -3.61 -29.08
CA TRP A 106 -6.60 -3.89 -27.83
C TRP A 106 -7.00 -2.55 -27.20
N ARG A 107 -8.28 -2.35 -27.00
CA ARG A 107 -8.83 -1.12 -26.41
C ARG A 107 -9.40 -1.43 -25.03
N PRO A 108 -9.01 -0.73 -23.96
CA PRO A 108 -9.60 -0.90 -22.65
C PRO A 108 -11.07 -0.43 -22.62
N ASP A 109 -11.82 -0.97 -21.69
CA ASP A 109 -13.15 -0.48 -21.29
C ASP A 109 -13.06 0.53 -20.13
N VAL A 110 -11.97 0.46 -19.36
CA VAL A 110 -11.67 1.32 -18.21
C VAL A 110 -10.15 1.37 -18.00
N VAL A 111 -9.64 2.52 -17.55
CA VAL A 111 -8.28 2.68 -17.05
C VAL A 111 -8.33 2.78 -15.54
N HIS A 112 -7.51 1.99 -14.84
CA HIS A 112 -7.41 2.02 -13.38
C HIS A 112 -6.00 2.46 -12.95
N ALA A 113 -5.90 3.65 -12.40
CA ALA A 113 -4.65 4.22 -11.88
C ALA A 113 -4.42 3.87 -10.42
N HIS A 114 -3.16 3.59 -10.06
CA HIS A 114 -2.76 3.30 -8.67
C HIS A 114 -1.75 4.33 -8.19
N ASP A 115 -2.19 5.28 -7.36
CA ASP A 115 -1.45 6.42 -6.80
C ASP A 115 -0.93 7.44 -7.83
N TRP A 116 -0.40 8.55 -7.34
CA TRP A 116 -0.01 9.73 -8.09
C TRP A 116 1.12 9.53 -9.10
N LEU A 117 2.01 8.56 -8.85
CA LEU A 117 3.17 8.29 -9.73
C LEU A 117 2.77 7.94 -11.16
N VAL A 118 1.57 7.44 -11.36
CA VAL A 118 1.03 7.07 -12.67
C VAL A 118 -0.10 8.00 -13.15
N ALA A 119 -0.29 9.16 -12.51
CA ALA A 119 -1.33 10.11 -12.89
C ALA A 119 -1.21 10.52 -14.37
N HIS A 120 -0.03 10.97 -14.81
CA HIS A 120 0.20 11.38 -16.18
C HIS A 120 -0.13 10.29 -17.21
N PRO A 121 0.44 9.09 -17.15
CA PRO A 121 0.14 8.05 -18.13
C PRO A 121 -1.31 7.57 -18.07
N ALA A 122 -1.91 7.46 -16.90
CA ALA A 122 -3.29 7.00 -16.78
C ALA A 122 -4.28 8.00 -17.39
N ILE A 123 -4.14 9.28 -17.08
CA ILE A 123 -4.98 10.35 -17.64
C ILE A 123 -4.81 10.43 -19.17
N ALA A 124 -3.56 10.43 -19.66
CA ALA A 124 -3.30 10.49 -21.10
C ALA A 124 -3.91 9.31 -21.86
N VAL A 125 -3.78 8.10 -21.31
CA VAL A 125 -4.29 6.89 -21.97
C VAL A 125 -5.81 6.80 -21.90
N SER A 126 -6.45 7.18 -20.77
CA SER A 126 -7.90 7.20 -20.65
C SER A 126 -8.54 8.20 -21.62
N GLN A 127 -7.96 9.39 -21.74
CA GLN A 127 -8.41 10.43 -22.69
C GLN A 127 -8.22 9.98 -24.15
N PHE A 128 -7.10 9.35 -24.49
CA PHE A 128 -6.85 8.85 -25.84
C PHE A 128 -7.88 7.80 -26.28
N TYR A 129 -8.22 6.87 -25.38
CA TYR A 129 -9.21 5.84 -25.68
C TYR A 129 -10.65 6.28 -25.45
N ASP A 130 -10.87 7.46 -24.89
CA ASP A 130 -12.16 7.99 -24.49
C ASP A 130 -12.94 6.95 -23.65
N VAL A 131 -12.32 6.57 -22.52
CA VAL A 131 -12.83 5.60 -21.56
C VAL A 131 -12.73 6.14 -20.13
N PRO A 132 -13.61 5.73 -19.22
CA PRO A 132 -13.57 6.20 -17.85
C PRO A 132 -12.26 5.81 -17.15
N MET A 133 -11.84 6.68 -16.22
CA MET A 133 -10.70 6.44 -15.34
C MET A 133 -11.16 6.28 -13.90
N VAL A 134 -10.76 5.16 -13.29
CA VAL A 134 -10.89 4.90 -11.87
C VAL A 134 -9.52 5.03 -11.24
N SER A 135 -9.41 5.65 -10.06
CA SER A 135 -8.14 5.73 -9.36
C SER A 135 -8.24 5.19 -7.94
N THR A 136 -7.32 4.30 -7.58
CA THR A 136 -7.12 3.89 -6.18
C THR A 136 -6.03 4.74 -5.55
N ILE A 137 -6.38 5.40 -4.44
CA ILE A 137 -5.44 6.17 -3.61
C ILE A 137 -5.07 5.31 -2.40
N HIS A 138 -3.81 4.85 -2.39
CA HIS A 138 -3.28 3.98 -1.34
C HIS A 138 -2.70 4.74 -0.16
N ALA A 139 -2.22 5.96 -0.39
CA ALA A 139 -1.73 6.88 0.63
C ALA A 139 -1.64 8.28 0.04
N THR A 140 -1.63 9.31 0.88
CA THR A 140 -1.39 10.69 0.46
C THR A 140 -0.04 11.21 0.96
N GLU A 141 0.51 12.19 0.27
CA GLU A 141 1.72 12.89 0.69
C GLU A 141 1.50 13.60 2.04
N ALA A 142 0.37 14.28 2.20
CA ALA A 142 0.02 14.95 3.44
C ALA A 142 -0.09 13.97 4.61
N GLY A 143 -0.76 12.84 4.42
CA GLY A 143 -0.92 11.82 5.45
C GLY A 143 0.42 11.26 5.94
N ARG A 144 1.36 10.97 5.03
CA ARG A 144 2.73 10.51 5.36
C ARG A 144 3.48 11.52 6.22
N HIS A 145 3.20 12.80 6.08
CA HIS A 145 3.83 13.92 6.78
C HIS A 145 2.93 14.54 7.87
N SER A 146 2.04 13.75 8.47
CA SER A 146 1.17 14.16 9.58
C SER A 146 0.26 15.37 9.26
N GLY A 147 -0.23 15.44 8.02
CA GLY A 147 -1.09 16.51 7.52
C GLY A 147 -0.33 17.69 6.91
N TRP A 148 1.00 17.68 6.90
CA TRP A 148 1.80 18.79 6.39
C TRP A 148 2.27 18.56 4.96
N VAL A 149 2.11 19.58 4.12
CA VAL A 149 2.70 19.65 2.78
C VAL A 149 3.76 20.73 2.81
N SER A 150 4.99 20.36 3.16
CA SER A 150 6.11 21.26 3.30
C SER A 150 7.20 21.00 2.25
N GLY A 151 7.84 22.05 1.79
CA GLY A 151 8.90 21.92 0.78
C GLY A 151 8.39 21.83 -0.67
N PRO A 152 9.28 22.03 -1.65
CA PRO A 152 8.90 22.07 -3.07
C PRO A 152 8.38 20.73 -3.60
N ILE A 153 9.08 19.63 -3.29
CA ILE A 153 8.73 18.28 -3.76
C ILE A 153 7.38 17.85 -3.20
N SER A 154 7.16 18.00 -1.90
CA SER A 154 5.90 17.64 -1.24
C SER A 154 4.70 18.40 -1.84
N ARG A 155 4.86 19.71 -2.15
CA ARG A 155 3.82 20.48 -2.84
C ARG A 155 3.57 20.00 -4.28
N GLN A 156 4.61 19.59 -5.00
CA GLN A 156 4.46 19.04 -6.34
C GLN A 156 3.72 17.70 -6.31
N VAL A 157 4.08 16.80 -5.41
CA VAL A 157 3.39 15.51 -5.21
C VAL A 157 1.92 15.74 -4.89
N HIS A 158 1.63 16.58 -3.90
CA HIS A 158 0.25 16.93 -3.52
C HIS A 158 -0.55 17.56 -4.68
N ALA A 159 0.08 18.37 -5.53
CA ALA A 159 -0.57 18.94 -6.71
C ALA A 159 -0.93 17.85 -7.74
N VAL A 160 -0.06 16.85 -7.94
CA VAL A 160 -0.33 15.73 -8.84
C VAL A 160 -1.40 14.79 -8.25
N GLU A 161 -1.41 14.55 -6.93
CA GLU A 161 -2.50 13.85 -6.25
C GLU A 161 -3.83 14.55 -6.46
N SER A 162 -3.88 15.87 -6.26
CA SER A 162 -5.07 16.69 -6.49
C SER A 162 -5.55 16.62 -7.95
N TRP A 163 -4.63 16.62 -8.91
CA TRP A 163 -4.97 16.46 -10.31
C TRP A 163 -5.54 15.07 -10.62
N LEU A 164 -4.90 14.01 -10.13
CA LEU A 164 -5.37 12.63 -10.32
C LEU A 164 -6.79 12.44 -9.80
N VAL A 165 -7.07 12.86 -8.56
CA VAL A 165 -8.40 12.67 -7.94
C VAL A 165 -9.49 13.49 -8.66
N ARG A 166 -9.16 14.63 -9.24
CA ARG A 166 -10.11 15.49 -9.99
C ARG A 166 -10.40 14.97 -11.40
N GLU A 167 -9.43 14.35 -12.06
CA GLU A 167 -9.59 13.76 -13.39
C GLU A 167 -10.29 12.39 -13.35
N SER A 168 -10.38 11.76 -12.17
CA SER A 168 -10.98 10.44 -12.01
C SER A 168 -12.51 10.49 -12.09
N ASP A 169 -13.09 9.52 -12.78
CA ASP A 169 -14.56 9.32 -12.87
C ASP A 169 -15.09 8.62 -11.61
N SER A 170 -14.28 7.82 -10.95
CA SER A 170 -14.56 7.22 -9.64
C SER A 170 -13.27 7.03 -8.87
N LEU A 171 -13.37 7.09 -7.54
CA LEU A 171 -12.23 6.91 -6.64
C LEU A 171 -12.44 5.67 -5.77
N ILE A 172 -11.34 4.97 -5.50
CA ILE A 172 -11.29 3.86 -4.57
C ILE A 172 -10.24 4.19 -3.50
N THR A 173 -10.53 3.79 -2.28
CA THR A 173 -9.57 3.84 -1.17
C THR A 173 -9.72 2.64 -0.25
N CYS A 174 -8.66 2.32 0.51
CA CYS A 174 -8.59 1.09 1.28
C CYS A 174 -9.24 1.16 2.67
N SER A 175 -9.67 2.34 3.13
CA SER A 175 -10.29 2.53 4.45
C SER A 175 -11.21 3.75 4.49
N ALA A 176 -12.14 3.78 5.45
CA ALA A 176 -12.99 4.94 5.68
C ALA A 176 -12.16 6.17 6.11
N SER A 177 -11.12 5.94 6.92
CA SER A 177 -10.18 6.99 7.31
C SER A 177 -9.48 7.64 6.10
N MET A 178 -9.09 6.85 5.09
CA MET A 178 -8.51 7.39 3.86
C MET A 178 -9.53 8.16 3.02
N ARG A 179 -10.79 7.70 2.95
CA ARG A 179 -11.87 8.45 2.29
C ARG A 179 -12.03 9.83 2.93
N ASP A 180 -12.09 9.87 4.25
CA ASP A 180 -12.26 11.12 4.99
C ASP A 180 -11.05 12.06 4.80
N GLU A 181 -9.83 11.50 4.82
CA GLU A 181 -8.59 12.23 4.53
C GLU A 181 -8.59 12.82 3.10
N ILE A 182 -8.94 12.04 2.08
CA ILE A 182 -9.01 12.52 0.69
C ILE A 182 -10.04 13.63 0.55
N THR A 183 -11.20 13.47 1.20
CA THR A 183 -12.27 14.47 1.18
C THR A 183 -11.83 15.78 1.84
N GLU A 184 -11.11 15.70 2.96
CA GLU A 184 -10.57 16.87 3.66
C GLU A 184 -9.48 17.58 2.83
N LEU A 185 -8.54 16.80 2.26
CA LEU A 185 -7.39 17.37 1.56
C LEU A 185 -7.75 18.01 0.22
N PHE A 186 -8.65 17.40 -0.54
CA PHE A 186 -8.92 17.82 -1.92
C PHE A 186 -10.28 18.53 -2.10
N GLY A 187 -11.07 18.59 -1.04
CA GLY A 187 -12.29 19.40 -0.98
C GLY A 187 -13.48 18.81 -1.74
N PRO A 188 -14.54 19.61 -1.88
CA PRO A 188 -15.78 19.18 -2.52
C PRO A 188 -15.62 19.04 -4.06
N GLY A 189 -16.53 18.30 -4.67
CA GLY A 189 -16.59 18.12 -6.12
C GLY A 189 -15.74 16.96 -6.65
N LEU A 190 -15.26 16.09 -5.77
CA LEU A 190 -14.64 14.83 -6.17
C LEU A 190 -15.69 13.85 -6.70
N ALA A 191 -15.26 12.88 -7.49
CA ALA A 191 -16.04 11.71 -7.80
C ALA A 191 -16.39 10.92 -6.52
N GLU A 192 -17.37 10.02 -6.59
CA GLU A 192 -17.69 9.13 -5.48
C GLU A 192 -16.46 8.33 -5.05
N ILE A 193 -16.24 8.26 -3.73
CA ILE A 193 -15.11 7.53 -3.14
C ILE A 193 -15.64 6.23 -2.53
N SER A 194 -15.39 5.12 -3.20
CA SER A 194 -15.70 3.79 -2.71
C SER A 194 -14.62 3.30 -1.75
N VAL A 195 -15.01 2.77 -0.60
CA VAL A 195 -14.09 2.14 0.35
C VAL A 195 -14.03 0.65 0.06
N ILE A 196 -12.94 0.20 -0.54
CA ILE A 196 -12.69 -1.22 -0.86
C ILE A 196 -11.40 -1.64 -0.16
N ARG A 197 -11.52 -2.52 0.84
CA ARG A 197 -10.39 -2.96 1.64
C ARG A 197 -9.42 -3.81 0.82
N ASN A 198 -8.14 -3.80 1.20
CA ASN A 198 -7.18 -4.73 0.61
C ASN A 198 -7.48 -6.16 1.07
N GLY A 199 -7.24 -7.11 0.18
CA GLY A 199 -7.40 -8.53 0.48
C GLY A 199 -6.11 -9.18 1.01
N ILE A 200 -6.28 -10.42 1.47
CA ILE A 200 -5.18 -11.34 1.77
C ILE A 200 -5.54 -12.74 1.30
N ASP A 201 -4.60 -13.44 0.66
CA ASP A 201 -4.74 -14.88 0.44
C ASP A 201 -4.31 -15.64 1.71
N ALA A 202 -5.28 -15.87 2.58
CA ALA A 202 -5.04 -16.53 3.85
C ALA A 202 -4.52 -17.98 3.72
N ARG A 203 -4.65 -18.63 2.55
CA ARG A 203 -4.14 -19.99 2.29
C ARG A 203 -2.61 -20.01 2.21
N ARG A 204 -2.01 -18.90 1.82
CA ARG A 204 -0.54 -18.72 1.77
C ARG A 204 0.08 -18.51 3.16
N TRP A 205 -0.73 -18.30 4.19
CA TRP A 205 -0.33 -18.05 5.57
C TRP A 205 -0.90 -19.13 6.49
N PRO A 206 -0.24 -20.30 6.64
CA PRO A 206 -0.69 -21.34 7.54
C PRO A 206 -0.82 -20.81 8.97
N PHE A 207 -1.99 -21.00 9.56
CA PHE A 207 -2.24 -20.61 10.94
C PHE A 207 -1.49 -21.54 11.89
N ALA A 208 -0.65 -20.98 12.76
CA ALA A 208 -0.02 -21.73 13.84
C ALA A 208 -0.62 -21.34 15.20
N ALA A 209 -1.25 -22.32 15.86
CA ALA A 209 -1.61 -22.15 17.27
C ALA A 209 -0.33 -21.99 18.10
N ARG A 210 -0.31 -20.99 18.99
CA ARG A 210 0.88 -20.74 19.81
C ARG A 210 1.15 -21.88 20.78
N ARG A 211 2.43 -22.25 20.86
CA ARG A 211 2.92 -23.16 21.89
C ARG A 211 3.21 -22.36 23.18
N PRO A 212 3.10 -22.98 24.36
CA PRO A 212 3.57 -22.36 25.59
C PRO A 212 5.02 -21.93 25.44
N ARG A 213 5.30 -20.67 25.80
CA ARG A 213 6.65 -20.09 25.70
C ARG A 213 7.58 -20.76 26.70
N THR A 214 8.76 -21.14 26.24
CA THR A 214 9.81 -21.75 27.06
C THR A 214 11.00 -20.80 27.35
N GLY A 215 10.96 -19.57 26.83
CA GLY A 215 12.03 -18.56 26.94
C GLY A 215 11.53 -17.14 27.10
N PRO A 216 12.42 -16.15 26.98
CA PRO A 216 12.07 -14.75 26.98
C PRO A 216 11.14 -14.40 25.79
N PRO A 217 10.28 -13.38 25.93
CA PRO A 217 9.37 -12.98 24.84
C PRO A 217 10.12 -12.45 23.61
N GLU A 218 9.59 -12.78 22.43
CA GLU A 218 10.04 -12.24 21.15
C GLU A 218 8.94 -11.36 20.55
N LEU A 219 9.23 -10.08 20.36
CA LEU A 219 8.38 -9.14 19.63
C LEU A 219 8.87 -9.02 18.20
N LEU A 220 7.96 -8.85 17.26
CA LEU A 220 8.28 -8.68 15.85
C LEU A 220 7.61 -7.40 15.32
N TYR A 221 8.41 -6.53 14.69
CA TYR A 221 7.94 -5.50 13.80
C TYR A 221 8.15 -5.93 12.35
N VAL A 222 7.17 -5.68 11.49
CA VAL A 222 7.26 -5.93 10.04
C VAL A 222 6.77 -4.71 9.28
N GLY A 223 7.60 -4.18 8.39
CA GLY A 223 7.22 -3.08 7.53
C GLY A 223 8.39 -2.20 7.12
N ARG A 224 8.12 -1.17 6.28
CA ARG A 224 9.13 -0.19 5.90
C ARG A 224 9.68 0.55 7.12
N LEU A 225 10.96 0.86 7.10
CA LEU A 225 11.61 1.61 8.17
C LEU A 225 11.53 3.13 7.86
N GLU A 226 10.31 3.65 7.89
CA GLU A 226 10.01 5.06 7.71
C GLU A 226 9.47 5.67 9.00
N TYR A 227 9.58 7.00 9.14
CA TYR A 227 9.23 7.67 10.39
C TYR A 227 7.76 7.44 10.79
N GLU A 228 6.85 7.49 9.81
CA GLU A 228 5.42 7.31 10.03
C GLU A 228 5.04 5.90 10.50
N LYS A 229 5.94 4.91 10.38
CA LYS A 229 5.71 3.53 10.85
C LYS A 229 6.01 3.34 12.34
N GLY A 230 6.54 4.36 13.02
CA GLY A 230 6.61 4.42 14.48
C GLY A 230 7.53 3.39 15.16
N VAL A 231 8.47 2.76 14.42
CA VAL A 231 9.38 1.72 14.97
C VAL A 231 10.14 2.23 16.18
N HIS A 232 10.47 3.52 16.20
CA HIS A 232 11.16 4.18 17.32
C HIS A 232 10.32 4.15 18.62
N ASP A 233 8.98 4.14 18.54
CA ASP A 233 8.13 3.99 19.72
C ASP A 233 8.20 2.57 20.30
N ALA A 234 8.27 1.54 19.43
CA ALA A 234 8.51 0.16 19.89
C ALA A 234 9.87 0.02 20.57
N ILE A 235 10.91 0.64 20.01
CA ILE A 235 12.26 0.69 20.60
C ILE A 235 12.23 1.43 21.94
N ALA A 236 11.55 2.58 22.04
CA ALA A 236 11.43 3.36 23.27
C ALA A 236 10.55 2.66 24.34
N ALA A 237 9.60 1.82 23.94
CA ALA A 237 8.77 1.02 24.85
C ALA A 237 9.52 -0.18 25.45
N LEU A 238 10.50 -0.72 24.73
CA LEU A 238 11.20 -1.95 25.09
C LEU A 238 11.84 -1.94 26.50
N PRO A 239 12.47 -0.85 27.00
CA PRO A 239 12.95 -0.78 28.37
C PRO A 239 11.85 -0.97 29.42
N ARG A 240 10.64 -0.43 29.16
CA ARG A 240 9.49 -0.56 30.06
C ARG A 240 8.94 -1.99 30.05
N ILE A 241 8.87 -2.61 28.89
CA ILE A 241 8.43 -4.00 28.71
C ILE A 241 9.39 -4.93 29.43
N ARG A 242 10.69 -4.75 29.27
CA ARG A 242 11.73 -5.58 29.88
C ARG A 242 11.81 -5.52 31.42
N ARG A 243 11.22 -4.52 32.04
CA ARG A 243 11.13 -4.46 33.51
C ARG A 243 10.17 -5.51 34.10
N THR A 244 9.08 -5.81 33.38
CA THR A 244 8.08 -6.81 33.80
C THR A 244 8.26 -8.16 33.12
N ASN A 245 8.77 -8.14 31.87
CA ASN A 245 9.05 -9.32 31.08
C ASN A 245 10.55 -9.36 30.71
N PRO A 246 11.42 -9.79 31.66
CA PRO A 246 12.87 -9.79 31.46
C PRO A 246 13.30 -10.64 30.28
N GLY A 247 14.35 -10.18 29.58
CA GLY A 247 14.86 -10.88 28.40
C GLY A 247 14.12 -10.60 27.10
N THR A 248 12.97 -9.92 27.10
CA THR A 248 12.22 -9.59 25.87
C THR A 248 13.12 -9.00 24.80
N THR A 249 12.99 -9.46 23.58
CA THR A 249 13.69 -8.96 22.39
C THR A 249 12.70 -8.38 21.39
N LEU A 250 13.20 -7.45 20.54
CA LEU A 250 12.45 -6.90 19.40
C LEU A 250 13.21 -7.24 18.12
N THR A 251 12.59 -7.98 17.23
CA THR A 251 13.06 -8.18 15.86
C THR A 251 12.39 -7.14 14.96
N VAL A 252 13.19 -6.42 14.20
CA VAL A 252 12.75 -5.38 13.25
C VAL A 252 13.05 -5.90 11.85
N ALA A 253 11.98 -6.27 11.12
CA ALA A 253 12.04 -6.80 9.77
C ALA A 253 11.55 -5.76 8.76
N GLY A 254 12.38 -5.46 7.78
CA GLY A 254 12.15 -4.51 6.71
C GLY A 254 13.30 -3.55 6.51
N ASP A 255 13.20 -2.75 5.44
CA ASP A 255 14.18 -1.74 5.04
C ASP A 255 13.51 -0.37 4.95
N GLY A 256 14.29 0.69 4.95
CA GLY A 256 13.81 2.07 4.79
C GLY A 256 14.84 3.11 5.16
N THR A 257 14.48 4.37 4.94
CA THR A 257 15.39 5.52 5.09
C THR A 257 15.81 5.77 6.55
N GLN A 258 15.06 5.24 7.51
CA GLN A 258 15.29 5.51 8.94
C GLN A 258 16.14 4.44 9.64
N GLN A 259 16.70 3.47 8.94
CA GLN A 259 17.41 2.35 9.57
C GLN A 259 18.53 2.79 10.51
N ASP A 260 19.44 3.65 10.05
CA ASP A 260 20.58 4.12 10.85
C ASP A 260 20.11 4.91 12.08
N TRP A 261 19.10 5.78 11.88
CA TRP A 261 18.51 6.53 12.97
C TRP A 261 17.85 5.63 14.01
N LEU A 262 17.16 4.56 13.60
CA LEU A 262 16.54 3.59 14.51
C LEU A 262 17.58 2.81 15.32
N ILE A 263 18.73 2.48 14.72
CA ILE A 263 19.87 1.90 15.44
C ILE A 263 20.37 2.86 16.52
N GLU A 264 20.47 4.16 16.23
CA GLU A 264 20.83 5.18 17.24
C GLU A 264 19.76 5.30 18.33
N GLN A 265 18.45 5.21 17.99
CA GLN A 265 17.40 5.18 19.02
C GLN A 265 17.55 3.95 19.93
N ALA A 266 17.89 2.78 19.39
CA ALA A 266 18.14 1.58 20.20
C ALA A 266 19.36 1.73 21.14
N ARG A 267 20.42 2.43 20.71
CA ARG A 267 21.57 2.80 21.57
C ARG A 267 21.16 3.78 22.67
N LYS A 268 20.45 4.86 22.30
CA LYS A 268 19.95 5.89 23.23
C LYS A 268 19.08 5.29 24.34
N HIS A 269 18.20 4.37 24.00
CA HIS A 269 17.33 3.68 24.94
C HIS A 269 17.99 2.48 25.65
N LYS A 270 19.29 2.20 25.38
CA LYS A 270 20.09 1.10 25.96
C LYS A 270 19.50 -0.29 25.69
N VAL A 271 18.85 -0.46 24.54
CA VAL A 271 18.24 -1.73 24.12
C VAL A 271 18.82 -2.29 22.82
N LEU A 272 19.94 -1.77 22.34
CA LEU A 272 20.56 -2.23 21.09
C LEU A 272 20.82 -3.74 21.08
N LYS A 273 21.29 -4.32 22.19
CA LYS A 273 21.50 -5.78 22.30
C LYS A 273 20.21 -6.60 22.33
N ALA A 274 19.08 -5.96 22.59
CA ALA A 274 17.77 -6.58 22.62
C ALA A 274 16.94 -6.28 21.35
N THR A 275 17.49 -5.49 20.41
CA THR A 275 16.86 -5.12 19.15
C THR A 275 17.66 -5.71 17.99
N ARG A 276 17.04 -6.51 17.14
CA ARG A 276 17.68 -7.14 15.97
C ARG A 276 17.09 -6.57 14.70
N PHE A 277 17.89 -5.90 13.89
CA PHE A 277 17.52 -5.45 12.56
C PHE A 277 17.91 -6.55 11.57
N VAL A 278 16.94 -7.14 10.87
CA VAL A 278 17.15 -8.32 10.03
C VAL A 278 17.02 -8.02 8.53
N GLY A 279 16.70 -6.76 8.16
CA GLY A 279 16.44 -6.38 6.78
C GLY A 279 15.11 -6.94 6.26
N HIS A 280 14.98 -6.94 4.95
CA HIS A 280 13.82 -7.55 4.29
C HIS A 280 13.80 -9.06 4.51
N LEU A 281 12.62 -9.60 4.80
CA LEU A 281 12.40 -11.03 4.91
C LEU A 281 11.54 -11.51 3.73
N GLU A 282 12.00 -12.56 3.08
CA GLU A 282 11.21 -13.27 2.10
C GLU A 282 10.00 -13.98 2.75
N HIS A 283 9.00 -14.33 1.96
CA HIS A 283 7.72 -14.86 2.47
C HIS A 283 7.89 -16.02 3.48
N ALA A 284 8.76 -16.96 3.19
CA ALA A 284 9.00 -18.11 4.09
C ALA A 284 9.64 -17.68 5.41
N GLU A 285 10.65 -16.80 5.36
CA GLU A 285 11.34 -16.27 6.54
C GLU A 285 10.40 -15.40 7.38
N LEU A 286 9.57 -14.58 6.74
CA LEU A 286 8.57 -13.77 7.41
C LEU A 286 7.53 -14.64 8.13
N MET A 287 7.07 -15.70 7.48
CA MET A 287 6.13 -16.65 8.08
C MET A 287 6.74 -17.31 9.32
N GLU A 288 8.00 -17.76 9.25
CA GLU A 288 8.70 -18.33 10.42
C GLU A 288 8.87 -17.29 11.54
N ALA A 289 9.20 -16.04 11.20
CA ALA A 289 9.32 -14.95 12.17
C ALA A 289 7.98 -14.65 12.86
N LEU A 290 6.88 -14.61 12.10
CA LEU A 290 5.52 -14.44 12.62
C LEU A 290 5.12 -15.62 13.53
N HIS A 291 5.38 -16.86 13.15
CA HIS A 291 5.09 -18.03 13.98
C HIS A 291 5.91 -18.07 15.27
N ARG A 292 7.11 -17.53 15.28
CA ARG A 292 7.98 -17.47 16.46
C ARG A 292 7.64 -16.32 17.40
N ALA A 293 7.19 -15.17 16.85
CA ALA A 293 6.96 -13.97 17.62
C ALA A 293 5.82 -14.07 18.64
N ASP A 294 5.97 -13.61 19.88
CA ASP A 294 4.93 -13.55 20.91
C ASP A 294 3.88 -12.47 20.64
N ALA A 295 4.27 -11.42 19.95
CA ALA A 295 3.38 -10.43 19.39
C ALA A 295 4.01 -9.74 18.19
N ALA A 296 3.20 -9.46 17.17
CA ALA A 296 3.54 -8.49 16.13
C ALA A 296 3.14 -7.09 16.64
N VAL A 297 4.10 -6.16 16.60
CA VAL A 297 3.94 -4.80 17.13
C VAL A 297 4.02 -3.82 15.97
N LEU A 298 2.89 -3.15 15.68
CA LEU A 298 2.74 -2.23 14.55
C LEU A 298 2.34 -0.82 15.07
N PRO A 299 3.31 -0.02 15.52
CA PRO A 299 3.07 1.23 16.25
C PRO A 299 2.97 2.45 15.30
N SER A 300 2.36 2.27 14.13
CA SER A 300 2.30 3.29 13.08
C SER A 300 1.66 4.60 13.57
N HIS A 301 2.20 5.72 13.10
CA HIS A 301 1.64 7.06 13.26
C HIS A 301 0.71 7.43 12.09
N TYR A 302 0.91 6.79 10.96
CA TYR A 302 0.08 6.83 9.79
C TYR A 302 0.07 5.46 9.11
N GLU A 303 -1.13 4.92 8.93
CA GLU A 303 -1.32 3.62 8.29
C GLU A 303 -2.65 3.62 7.52
N PRO A 304 -2.61 3.76 6.21
CA PRO A 304 -3.81 3.74 5.38
C PRO A 304 -4.63 2.46 5.51
N PHE A 305 -3.95 1.32 5.71
CA PHE A 305 -4.64 0.03 5.82
C PHE A 305 -4.00 -0.96 6.81
N GLY A 306 -2.73 -1.36 6.59
CA GLY A 306 -2.03 -2.27 7.50
C GLY A 306 -1.98 -3.73 7.02
N LEU A 307 -1.47 -3.98 5.80
CA LEU A 307 -1.29 -5.34 5.28
C LEU A 307 -0.50 -6.25 6.22
N ALA A 308 0.53 -5.72 6.91
CA ALA A 308 1.30 -6.48 7.89
C ALA A 308 0.44 -7.00 9.06
N ALA A 309 -0.63 -6.29 9.44
CA ALA A 309 -1.57 -6.78 10.44
C ALA A 309 -2.39 -7.97 9.91
N LEU A 310 -2.80 -7.95 8.64
CA LEU A 310 -3.49 -9.08 8.01
C LEU A 310 -2.57 -10.31 7.91
N GLU A 311 -1.30 -10.11 7.55
CA GLU A 311 -0.29 -11.17 7.48
C GLU A 311 -0.06 -11.82 8.84
N ALA A 312 0.09 -11.00 9.89
CA ALA A 312 0.22 -11.48 11.26
C ALA A 312 -1.05 -12.21 11.75
N ALA A 313 -2.25 -11.66 11.47
CA ALA A 313 -3.52 -12.31 11.75
C ALA A 313 -3.65 -13.65 11.03
N ALA A 314 -3.25 -13.71 9.76
CA ALA A 314 -3.28 -14.93 8.97
C ALA A 314 -2.35 -16.01 9.51
N ALA A 315 -1.16 -15.64 9.95
CA ALA A 315 -0.19 -16.55 10.58
C ALA A 315 -0.58 -16.97 12.01
N GLY A 316 -1.54 -16.30 12.65
CA GLY A 316 -1.95 -16.56 14.03
C GLY A 316 -1.10 -15.85 15.08
N THR A 317 -0.36 -14.82 14.70
CA THR A 317 0.46 -14.01 15.59
C THR A 317 -0.41 -12.97 16.30
N PRO A 318 -0.39 -12.88 17.64
CA PRO A 318 -1.12 -11.84 18.37
C PRO A 318 -0.68 -10.43 17.95
N LEU A 319 -1.65 -9.52 17.85
CA LEU A 319 -1.44 -8.17 17.35
C LEU A 319 -1.42 -7.14 18.47
N VAL A 320 -0.43 -6.26 18.45
CA VAL A 320 -0.41 -4.99 19.18
C VAL A 320 -0.22 -3.87 18.17
N THR A 321 -1.19 -2.96 18.09
CA THR A 321 -1.22 -1.94 17.03
C THR A 321 -1.51 -0.55 17.57
N SER A 322 -1.13 0.48 16.83
CA SER A 322 -1.72 1.80 17.01
C SER A 322 -3.17 1.79 16.52
N ASN A 323 -4.06 2.50 17.23
CA ASN A 323 -5.42 2.75 16.78
C ASN A 323 -5.45 3.98 15.87
N ILE A 324 -5.03 3.81 14.61
CA ILE A 324 -4.91 4.89 13.63
C ILE A 324 -5.28 4.41 12.22
N GLY A 325 -5.97 5.25 11.47
CA GLY A 325 -6.27 5.02 10.05
C GLY A 325 -6.93 3.66 9.80
N GLY A 326 -6.63 3.06 8.67
CA GLY A 326 -7.12 1.73 8.31
C GLY A 326 -6.63 0.62 9.23
N LEU A 327 -5.51 0.81 9.93
CA LEU A 327 -5.04 -0.16 10.93
C LEU A 327 -6.03 -0.28 12.11
N GLY A 328 -6.62 0.86 12.54
CA GLY A 328 -7.68 0.87 13.57
C GLY A 328 -8.98 0.20 13.08
N GLU A 329 -9.23 0.18 11.76
CA GLU A 329 -10.37 -0.54 11.16
C GLU A 329 -10.07 -2.04 10.98
N ALA A 330 -8.82 -2.39 10.68
CA ALA A 330 -8.38 -3.77 10.50
C ALA A 330 -8.32 -4.53 11.82
N VAL A 331 -7.91 -3.88 12.92
CA VAL A 331 -7.71 -4.50 14.23
C VAL A 331 -8.71 -3.96 15.26
N ILE A 332 -9.66 -4.79 15.65
CA ILE A 332 -10.68 -4.45 16.66
C ILE A 332 -10.09 -4.66 18.05
N ASN A 333 -9.92 -3.57 18.79
CA ASN A 333 -9.33 -3.59 20.13
C ASN A 333 -10.09 -4.52 21.10
N GLY A 334 -9.36 -5.42 21.76
CA GLY A 334 -9.90 -6.39 22.71
C GLY A 334 -10.65 -7.56 22.07
N VAL A 335 -10.73 -7.62 20.71
CA VAL A 335 -11.40 -8.70 19.96
C VAL A 335 -10.41 -9.41 19.03
N THR A 336 -9.75 -8.68 18.13
CA THR A 336 -8.79 -9.26 17.17
C THR A 336 -7.34 -8.89 17.47
N GLY A 337 -7.10 -8.08 18.48
CA GLY A 337 -5.79 -7.64 18.95
C GLY A 337 -5.93 -6.62 20.07
N VAL A 338 -4.82 -6.04 20.47
CA VAL A 338 -4.77 -4.96 21.47
C VAL A 338 -4.27 -3.70 20.78
N SER A 339 -5.05 -2.61 20.87
CA SER A 339 -4.67 -1.33 20.26
C SER A 339 -4.36 -0.28 21.32
N CYS A 340 -3.50 0.68 20.99
CA CYS A 340 -3.16 1.83 21.82
C CYS A 340 -3.18 3.13 20.98
N PRO A 341 -3.26 4.31 21.63
CA PRO A 341 -3.09 5.57 20.93
C PRO A 341 -1.73 5.62 20.20
N PRO A 342 -1.66 6.18 18.97
CA PRO A 342 -0.40 6.40 18.30
C PRO A 342 0.48 7.38 19.08
N ARG A 343 1.80 7.26 18.96
CA ARG A 343 2.80 8.12 19.63
C ARG A 343 2.79 8.07 21.16
N ASP A 344 2.09 7.11 21.75
CA ASP A 344 2.09 6.89 23.22
C ASP A 344 2.92 5.65 23.56
N VAL A 345 4.19 5.88 23.86
CA VAL A 345 5.15 4.84 24.24
C VAL A 345 4.73 4.10 25.52
N ALA A 346 4.03 4.79 26.43
CA ALA A 346 3.58 4.17 27.70
C ALA A 346 2.39 3.24 27.46
N ALA A 347 1.41 3.68 26.68
CA ALA A 347 0.27 2.88 26.25
C ALA A 347 0.70 1.69 25.39
N LEU A 348 1.66 1.87 24.48
CA LEU A 348 2.23 0.79 23.67
C LEU A 348 2.90 -0.28 24.57
N ALA A 349 3.71 0.13 25.54
CA ALA A 349 4.31 -0.80 26.49
C ALA A 349 3.27 -1.55 27.33
N ALA A 350 2.17 -0.89 27.70
CA ALA A 350 1.06 -1.51 28.43
C ALA A 350 0.32 -2.52 27.54
N ALA A 351 0.01 -2.17 26.28
CA ALA A 351 -0.63 -3.06 25.33
C ALA A 351 0.19 -4.33 25.05
N VAL A 352 1.50 -4.19 24.87
CA VAL A 352 2.41 -5.36 24.72
C VAL A 352 2.35 -6.24 25.99
N ARG A 353 2.40 -5.66 27.18
CA ARG A 353 2.30 -6.43 28.43
C ARG A 353 0.97 -7.18 28.53
N THR A 354 -0.14 -6.55 28.19
CA THR A 354 -1.46 -7.22 28.18
C THR A 354 -1.44 -8.49 27.35
N VAL A 355 -0.80 -8.46 26.18
CA VAL A 355 -0.66 -9.65 25.30
C VAL A 355 0.29 -10.69 25.88
N LEU A 356 1.40 -10.27 26.51
CA LEU A 356 2.39 -11.18 27.07
C LEU A 356 1.93 -11.82 28.40
N ASP A 357 1.16 -11.10 29.20
CA ASP A 357 0.72 -11.52 30.54
C ASP A 357 -0.51 -12.47 30.50
N ASP A 358 -1.32 -12.40 29.40
CA ASP A 358 -2.44 -13.34 29.16
C ASP A 358 -2.34 -14.01 27.77
N PRO A 359 -1.50 -15.07 27.64
CA PRO A 359 -1.36 -15.80 26.39
C PRO A 359 -2.67 -16.46 25.91
N ALA A 360 -3.61 -16.77 26.82
CA ALA A 360 -4.88 -17.37 26.45
C ALA A 360 -5.79 -16.34 25.76
N ALA A 361 -5.87 -15.12 26.27
CA ALA A 361 -6.58 -14.02 25.60
C ALA A 361 -5.89 -13.67 24.27
N ALA A 362 -4.58 -13.56 24.24
CA ALA A 362 -3.81 -13.32 23.01
C ALA A 362 -4.12 -14.35 21.93
N GLN A 363 -4.23 -15.65 22.29
CA GLN A 363 -4.59 -16.70 21.35
C GLN A 363 -6.05 -16.61 20.88
N ARG A 364 -6.99 -16.20 21.76
CA ARG A 364 -8.40 -15.94 21.34
C ARG A 364 -8.45 -14.81 20.34
N HIS A 365 -7.75 -13.70 20.59
CA HIS A 365 -7.69 -12.56 19.67
C HIS A 365 -7.09 -12.97 18.31
N ALA A 366 -6.00 -13.74 18.29
CA ALA A 366 -5.38 -14.20 17.06
C ALA A 366 -6.32 -15.11 16.24
N ARG A 367 -7.12 -15.96 16.88
CA ARG A 367 -8.14 -16.76 16.18
C ARG A 367 -9.26 -15.90 15.62
N ALA A 368 -9.81 -14.99 16.40
CA ALA A 368 -10.83 -14.06 15.94
C ALA A 368 -10.32 -13.18 14.78
N ALA A 369 -9.05 -12.73 14.82
CA ALA A 369 -8.42 -12.03 13.73
C ALA A 369 -8.35 -12.89 12.46
N ARG A 370 -7.95 -14.15 12.57
CA ARG A 370 -7.90 -15.10 11.45
C ARG A 370 -9.28 -15.38 10.83
N GLU A 371 -10.30 -15.59 11.67
CA GLU A 371 -11.67 -15.85 11.22
C GLU A 371 -12.20 -14.68 10.40
N ARG A 372 -11.92 -13.46 10.83
CA ARG A 372 -12.34 -12.24 10.13
C ARG A 372 -11.71 -12.08 8.73
N LEU A 373 -10.56 -12.68 8.47
CA LEU A 373 -9.91 -12.55 7.16
C LEU A 373 -10.72 -13.16 6.01
N THR A 374 -11.45 -14.23 6.28
CA THR A 374 -12.24 -14.93 5.25
C THR A 374 -13.55 -14.22 4.91
N SER A 375 -14.08 -13.38 5.82
CA SER A 375 -15.32 -12.61 5.57
C SER A 375 -15.04 -11.22 5.00
N ASP A 376 -13.98 -10.55 5.48
CA ASP A 376 -13.82 -9.10 5.27
C ASP A 376 -12.67 -8.75 4.31
N PHE A 377 -11.77 -9.71 4.01
CA PHE A 377 -10.51 -9.42 3.32
C PHE A 377 -10.17 -10.45 2.23
N ASP A 378 -11.17 -11.04 1.58
CA ASP A 378 -10.96 -11.97 0.48
C ASP A 378 -10.78 -11.24 -0.86
N TRP A 379 -9.77 -11.65 -1.65
CA TRP A 379 -9.48 -11.03 -2.94
C TRP A 379 -10.59 -11.19 -3.99
N GLN A 380 -11.41 -12.23 -3.90
CA GLN A 380 -12.54 -12.39 -4.80
C GLN A 380 -13.59 -11.30 -4.53
N THR A 381 -13.91 -11.06 -3.26
CA THR A 381 -14.84 -9.96 -2.86
C THR A 381 -14.28 -8.60 -3.28
N VAL A 382 -12.98 -8.35 -3.05
CA VAL A 382 -12.31 -7.11 -3.49
C VAL A 382 -12.42 -6.91 -5.00
N ALA A 383 -12.24 -7.96 -5.79
CA ALA A 383 -12.35 -7.89 -7.25
C ALA A 383 -13.80 -7.64 -7.69
N GLU A 384 -14.78 -8.29 -7.06
CA GLU A 384 -16.20 -8.09 -7.34
C GLU A 384 -16.65 -6.65 -7.03
N GLU A 385 -16.28 -6.12 -5.86
CA GLU A 385 -16.57 -4.72 -5.48
C GLU A 385 -15.90 -3.73 -6.44
N THR A 386 -14.62 -3.96 -6.78
CA THR A 386 -13.90 -3.14 -7.75
C THR A 386 -14.54 -3.16 -9.13
N ALA A 387 -15.01 -4.33 -9.59
CA ALA A 387 -15.71 -4.45 -10.86
C ALA A 387 -17.03 -3.67 -10.88
N GLN A 388 -17.75 -3.56 -9.75
CA GLN A 388 -18.95 -2.73 -9.65
C GLN A 388 -18.60 -1.23 -9.82
N VAL A 389 -17.51 -0.76 -9.25
CA VAL A 389 -17.03 0.62 -9.46
C VAL A 389 -16.74 0.88 -10.95
N TYR A 390 -16.08 -0.07 -11.63
CA TYR A 390 -15.85 0.06 -13.07
C TYR A 390 -17.14 0.15 -13.89
N LEU A 391 -18.15 -0.65 -13.51
CA LEU A 391 -19.45 -0.62 -14.18
C LEU A 391 -20.19 0.70 -13.96
N ALA A 392 -20.12 1.26 -12.74
CA ALA A 392 -20.68 2.56 -12.42
C ALA A 392 -20.00 3.68 -13.22
N ALA A 393 -18.68 3.70 -13.26
CA ALA A 393 -17.91 4.65 -14.05
C ALA A 393 -18.26 4.58 -15.56
N LYS A 394 -18.42 3.39 -16.11
CA LYS A 394 -18.84 3.20 -17.54
C LYS A 394 -20.23 3.71 -17.83
N ARG A 395 -21.17 3.67 -16.89
CA ARG A 395 -22.53 4.20 -17.09
C ARG A 395 -22.58 5.72 -17.06
N GLY A 396 -21.47 6.37 -16.76
CA GLY A 396 -21.41 7.83 -16.67
C GLY A 396 -22.21 8.37 -15.48
N GLU A 397 -22.32 7.60 -14.41
CA GLU A 397 -22.97 8.02 -13.14
C GLU A 397 -22.18 9.12 -12.43
N ARG A 398 -21.43 9.89 -13.21
CA ARG A 398 -20.70 11.07 -12.77
C ARG A 398 -21.68 12.18 -12.44
N GLN A 399 -21.66 12.73 -11.24
CA GLN A 399 -22.21 14.06 -11.04
C GLN A 399 -21.37 15.04 -11.88
N PRO A 400 -21.98 15.82 -12.79
CA PRO A 400 -21.19 16.71 -13.64
C PRO A 400 -20.45 17.71 -12.78
N GLN A 401 -19.13 17.60 -12.79
CA GLN A 401 -18.31 18.68 -12.25
C GLN A 401 -18.57 19.93 -13.10
N PRO A 402 -18.75 21.12 -12.48
CA PRO A 402 -18.76 22.35 -13.24
C PRO A 402 -17.40 22.47 -13.93
N ARG A 403 -17.38 22.26 -15.25
CA ARG A 403 -16.18 22.60 -16.04
C ARG A 403 -15.89 24.05 -15.74
N LEU A 404 -14.69 24.33 -15.23
CA LEU A 404 -14.22 25.71 -15.12
C LEU A 404 -14.37 26.33 -16.51
N PRO A 405 -15.01 27.51 -16.65
CA PRO A 405 -15.15 28.14 -17.94
C PRO A 405 -13.75 28.29 -18.53
N ILE A 406 -13.56 27.80 -19.76
CA ILE A 406 -12.36 28.11 -20.55
C ILE A 406 -12.39 29.59 -20.70
N VAL A 407 -11.55 30.32 -19.99
CA VAL A 407 -11.33 31.74 -20.22
C VAL A 407 -10.51 31.81 -21.51
N GLU A 408 -11.18 31.99 -22.64
CA GLU A 408 -10.51 32.39 -23.88
C GLU A 408 -9.84 33.73 -23.63
N HIS A 409 -8.58 33.72 -23.28
CA HIS A 409 -7.77 34.88 -23.40
C HIS A 409 -7.53 35.12 -24.91
N ALA A 410 -8.34 35.99 -25.51
CA ALA A 410 -7.98 36.56 -26.79
C ALA A 410 -6.59 37.17 -26.62
N LEU A 411 -5.60 36.61 -27.31
CA LEU A 411 -4.30 37.25 -27.42
C LEU A 411 -4.52 38.59 -28.10
N PRO A 412 -3.99 39.71 -27.57
CA PRO A 412 -4.10 40.98 -28.26
C PRO A 412 -3.38 40.83 -29.59
N ASP A 413 -4.08 41.23 -30.68
CA ASP A 413 -3.52 41.35 -32.02
C ASP A 413 -2.23 42.19 -31.96
N ARG A 414 -1.14 41.62 -32.48
CA ARG A 414 0.11 42.32 -32.69
C ARG A 414 0.12 42.99 -34.07
#